data_d31ab48422af94dffb39e1eb21d21677
#
_entry.id   d31ab48422af94dffb39e1eb21d21677
#
_cell.length_a   1.000
_cell.length_b   1.000
_cell.length_c   1.000
_cell.angle_alpha   90.00
_cell.angle_beta   90.00
_cell.angle_gamma   90.00
#
_symmetry.space_group_name_H-M   'P 1'
#
loop_
_entity.id
_entity.type
_entity.pdbx_description
1 polymer ?
#
loop_
_entity_poly.entity_id
_entity_poly.type
_entity_poly.pdbx_seq_one_letter_code
_entity_poly.pdbx_strand_id
1 'polypeptide(L)'
;MDGKTILPRSEVPEEFTWDLSHVFASDDKWNEELEALKAYPERMAAYAGKLGESAKTLLDWFTLSDEINVRVSKFVQYASCRSDQDVGNSFYQGMRSKAFSTAVALNSAGSFEASEIMAIPDETLARFYAEEPKLETYRRSIDKLRRRKAHILSPECEKILAAAGEISESPDRTFSMFHNADMRYPDVTDAKGEVHTLTDGTFVPMLMSADRTLRENAFKAYYKRAGEFRNTYASTLDAQFKQLKFFADARRYNSTLEASLDVTEVPVEVYTNLIDAVHGNLDKMYRYVELRKKILGVDELHMYDVYTPIVADADVEISFEEAKKTALEALAVLGKDYTDVLEEAFSNRWLDVYENTGKRGGAYCTGNGWPHPYVLLNHKDNLDSMFTLVHEMGHAMHTWHSCKYQPVNTAEYVIFVAEVASTCNEILLMRHLLGKTDDRKQRAYLINHFLDQFKGTLYRQTMFAEFELQMGKMAESGEALTTDALSAKYLALNKLYFGDTMISDDEIALEWTRIPHFYYNYYVFQYATSFSAAVAIANRILREGESAVKDYKKFLSGGCSKEPVELLRDMGVDMRTPAPVNDALSLFGELIDELSALLG
;
A
#
# COMPACT_ATOMS: atom_id res chain seq x y z
N MET A 1 -9.39 -4.13 -28.26
CA MET A 1 -10.50 -5.09 -28.02
C MET A 1 -11.68 -4.30 -27.54
N ASP A 2 -12.80 -4.35 -28.22
CA ASP A 2 -14.01 -3.71 -27.71
C ASP A 2 -14.37 -4.32 -26.36
N GLY A 3 -14.32 -3.56 -25.30
CA GLY A 3 -14.47 -3.95 -23.88
C GLY A 3 -15.83 -4.55 -23.48
N LYS A 4 -16.44 -5.34 -24.35
CA LYS A 4 -17.80 -5.87 -24.20
C LYS A 4 -17.87 -7.39 -23.99
N THR A 5 -16.78 -8.15 -24.19
CA THR A 5 -16.81 -9.61 -24.01
C THR A 5 -15.62 -10.05 -23.18
N ILE A 6 -15.88 -10.52 -21.96
CA ILE A 6 -14.85 -11.14 -21.10
C ILE A 6 -14.54 -12.53 -21.69
N LEU A 7 -13.31 -12.70 -22.19
CA LEU A 7 -12.85 -13.92 -22.83
C LEU A 7 -12.46 -14.98 -21.77
N PRO A 8 -12.59 -16.29 -22.09
CA PRO A 8 -11.88 -17.32 -21.36
C PRO A 8 -10.36 -17.12 -21.44
N ARG A 9 -9.60 -17.52 -20.42
CA ARG A 9 -8.13 -17.38 -20.41
C ARG A 9 -7.45 -17.93 -21.66
N SER A 10 -7.92 -19.05 -22.19
CA SER A 10 -7.37 -19.71 -23.38
C SER A 10 -7.57 -18.94 -24.70
N GLU A 11 -8.44 -17.94 -24.71
CA GLU A 11 -8.74 -17.10 -25.88
C GLU A 11 -8.10 -15.70 -25.79
N VAL A 12 -7.47 -15.36 -24.66
CA VAL A 12 -6.72 -14.11 -24.54
C VAL A 12 -5.48 -14.18 -25.43
N PRO A 13 -5.25 -13.21 -26.33
CA PRO A 13 -4.05 -13.18 -27.17
C PRO A 13 -2.79 -13.22 -26.32
N GLU A 14 -1.83 -14.05 -26.72
CA GLU A 14 -0.61 -14.31 -25.96
C GLU A 14 0.18 -13.04 -25.64
N GLU A 15 0.21 -12.08 -26.55
CA GLU A 15 0.89 -10.80 -26.40
C GLU A 15 0.39 -9.94 -25.23
N PHE A 16 -0.85 -10.19 -24.76
CA PHE A 16 -1.44 -9.51 -23.61
C PHE A 16 -1.38 -10.35 -22.33
N THR A 17 -0.61 -11.41 -22.31
CA THR A 17 -0.41 -12.26 -21.15
C THR A 17 1.03 -12.23 -20.71
N TRP A 18 1.30 -12.33 -19.42
CA TRP A 18 2.66 -12.45 -18.92
C TRP A 18 3.32 -13.79 -19.31
N ASP A 19 4.65 -13.78 -19.47
CA ASP A 19 5.42 -14.98 -19.77
C ASP A 19 6.10 -15.53 -18.52
N LEU A 20 5.46 -16.51 -17.88
CA LEU A 20 5.98 -17.13 -16.68
C LEU A 20 7.10 -18.14 -16.94
N SER A 21 7.41 -18.46 -18.22
CA SER A 21 8.53 -19.33 -18.57
C SER A 21 9.89 -18.76 -18.16
N HIS A 22 9.97 -17.44 -17.95
CA HIS A 22 11.15 -16.78 -17.40
C HIS A 22 11.43 -17.17 -15.93
N VAL A 23 10.39 -17.60 -15.17
CA VAL A 23 10.54 -18.08 -13.79
C VAL A 23 10.77 -19.59 -13.78
N PHE A 24 9.83 -20.35 -14.38
CA PHE A 24 9.96 -21.80 -14.63
C PHE A 24 9.45 -22.12 -16.02
N ALA A 25 10.23 -22.88 -16.78
CA ALA A 25 9.91 -23.20 -18.17
C ALA A 25 8.61 -24.00 -18.33
N SER A 26 8.13 -24.68 -17.28
CA SER A 26 6.87 -25.40 -17.25
C SER A 26 6.44 -25.73 -15.82
N ASP A 27 5.18 -26.16 -15.65
CA ASP A 27 4.66 -26.67 -14.39
C ASP A 27 5.43 -27.91 -13.91
N ASP A 28 6.01 -28.72 -14.81
CA ASP A 28 6.88 -29.85 -14.44
C ASP A 28 8.18 -29.35 -13.82
N LYS A 29 8.78 -28.28 -14.34
CA LYS A 29 9.98 -27.68 -13.76
C LYS A 29 9.71 -27.07 -12.37
N TRP A 30 8.53 -26.50 -12.17
CA TRP A 30 8.09 -26.08 -10.86
C TRP A 30 7.92 -27.26 -9.89
N ASN A 31 7.38 -28.40 -10.35
CA ASN A 31 7.27 -29.61 -9.54
C ASN A 31 8.64 -30.21 -9.20
N GLU A 32 9.62 -30.17 -10.11
CA GLU A 32 11.01 -30.55 -9.81
C GLU A 32 11.58 -29.69 -8.68
N GLU A 33 11.31 -28.37 -8.69
CA GLU A 33 11.74 -27.45 -7.65
C GLU A 33 11.05 -27.74 -6.31
N LEU A 34 9.76 -28.08 -6.31
CA LEU A 34 9.04 -28.52 -5.10
C LEU A 34 9.74 -29.69 -4.42
N GLU A 35 10.13 -30.71 -5.20
CA GLU A 35 10.84 -31.86 -4.66
C GLU A 35 12.25 -31.49 -4.14
N ALA A 36 12.95 -30.59 -4.83
CA ALA A 36 14.26 -30.12 -4.40
C ALA A 36 14.20 -29.33 -3.07
N LEU A 37 13.17 -28.49 -2.89
CA LEU A 37 12.99 -27.67 -1.67
C LEU A 37 12.72 -28.52 -0.42
N LYS A 38 12.19 -29.73 -0.54
CA LYS A 38 11.96 -30.66 0.59
C LYS A 38 13.22 -31.06 1.37
N ALA A 39 14.38 -30.95 0.75
CA ALA A 39 15.67 -31.29 1.40
C ALA A 39 16.22 -30.12 2.26
N TYR A 40 15.72 -28.91 2.11
CA TYR A 40 16.27 -27.72 2.77
C TYR A 40 16.03 -27.67 4.27
N PRO A 41 14.86 -28.06 4.82
CA PRO A 41 14.66 -28.06 6.28
C PRO A 41 15.71 -28.83 7.05
N GLU A 42 16.17 -29.99 6.54
CA GLU A 42 17.25 -30.76 7.16
C GLU A 42 18.61 -30.03 7.05
N ARG A 43 18.92 -29.43 5.89
CA ARG A 43 20.12 -28.60 5.70
C ARG A 43 20.14 -27.40 6.66
N MET A 44 19.01 -26.75 6.86
CA MET A 44 18.83 -25.59 7.78
C MET A 44 19.02 -26.05 9.23
N ALA A 45 18.41 -27.16 9.64
CA ALA A 45 18.50 -27.70 10.99
C ALA A 45 19.95 -28.02 11.41
N ALA A 46 20.84 -28.27 10.46
CA ALA A 46 22.26 -28.51 10.74
C ALA A 46 22.99 -27.29 11.32
N TYR A 47 22.44 -26.08 11.17
CA TYR A 47 22.99 -24.82 11.70
C TYR A 47 22.38 -24.42 13.04
N ALA A 48 21.26 -25.00 13.44
CA ALA A 48 20.60 -24.66 14.69
C ALA A 48 21.51 -24.90 15.90
N GLY A 49 21.61 -23.88 16.76
CA GLY A 49 22.50 -23.87 17.92
C GLY A 49 23.97 -23.52 17.63
N LYS A 50 24.33 -23.16 16.38
CA LYS A 50 25.72 -23.01 15.96
C LYS A 50 26.12 -21.67 15.39
N LEU A 51 25.17 -20.72 15.21
CA LEU A 51 25.49 -19.46 14.54
C LEU A 51 26.52 -18.59 15.28
N GLY A 52 26.65 -18.79 16.59
CA GLY A 52 27.67 -18.14 17.40
C GLY A 52 29.02 -18.87 17.50
N GLU A 53 29.20 -20.05 16.86
CA GLU A 53 30.43 -20.83 17.02
C GLU A 53 31.62 -20.27 16.22
N SER A 54 31.37 -19.78 14.99
CA SER A 54 32.44 -19.19 14.16
C SER A 54 31.91 -18.24 13.10
N ALA A 55 32.74 -17.30 12.65
CA ALA A 55 32.44 -16.38 11.54
C ALA A 55 32.05 -17.14 10.26
N LYS A 56 32.74 -18.26 9.99
CA LYS A 56 32.45 -19.10 8.83
C LYS A 56 31.08 -19.75 8.92
N THR A 57 30.69 -20.29 10.06
CA THR A 57 29.35 -20.90 10.26
C THR A 57 28.25 -19.89 10.05
N LEU A 58 28.42 -18.67 10.58
CA LEU A 58 27.45 -17.57 10.40
C LEU A 58 27.34 -17.15 8.93
N LEU A 59 28.46 -17.01 8.22
CA LEU A 59 28.46 -16.70 6.79
C LEU A 59 27.82 -17.80 5.95
N ASP A 60 28.15 -19.08 6.23
CA ASP A 60 27.60 -20.23 5.52
C ASP A 60 26.07 -20.30 5.69
N TRP A 61 25.56 -19.96 6.89
CA TRP A 61 24.13 -19.86 7.16
C TRP A 61 23.48 -18.76 6.31
N PHE A 62 23.99 -17.53 6.31
CA PHE A 62 23.42 -16.44 5.52
C PHE A 62 23.46 -16.74 4.01
N THR A 63 24.54 -17.37 3.53
CA THR A 63 24.64 -17.79 2.12
C THR A 63 23.57 -18.81 1.76
N LEU A 64 23.29 -19.77 2.65
CA LEU A 64 22.20 -20.74 2.48
C LEU A 64 20.82 -20.05 2.54
N SER A 65 20.64 -19.11 3.45
CA SER A 65 19.41 -18.33 3.58
C SER A 65 19.11 -17.54 2.31
N ASP A 66 20.10 -16.85 1.74
CA ASP A 66 19.97 -16.13 0.47
C ASP A 66 19.60 -17.06 -0.69
N GLU A 67 20.23 -18.24 -0.79
CA GLU A 67 19.89 -19.27 -1.79
C GLU A 67 18.41 -19.67 -1.66
N ILE A 68 17.95 -19.95 -0.43
CA ILE A 68 16.58 -20.35 -0.14
C ILE A 68 15.61 -19.22 -0.49
N ASN A 69 15.90 -17.99 -0.09
CA ASN A 69 15.03 -16.83 -0.33
C ASN A 69 14.79 -16.60 -1.82
N VAL A 70 15.83 -16.67 -2.66
CA VAL A 70 15.68 -16.53 -4.11
C VAL A 70 14.84 -17.67 -4.70
N ARG A 71 15.07 -18.91 -4.26
CA ARG A 71 14.36 -20.09 -4.77
C ARG A 71 12.89 -20.08 -4.37
N VAL A 72 12.60 -19.82 -3.08
CA VAL A 72 11.24 -19.77 -2.54
C VAL A 72 10.46 -18.62 -3.17
N SER A 73 11.09 -17.46 -3.35
CA SER A 73 10.47 -16.34 -4.01
C SER A 73 9.98 -16.69 -5.42
N LYS A 74 10.85 -17.24 -6.28
CA LYS A 74 10.48 -17.71 -7.62
C LYS A 74 9.38 -18.76 -7.57
N PHE A 75 9.50 -19.70 -6.64
CA PHE A 75 8.58 -20.82 -6.48
C PHE A 75 7.15 -20.36 -6.11
N VAL A 76 7.04 -19.41 -5.16
CA VAL A 76 5.77 -18.84 -4.73
C VAL A 76 5.21 -17.90 -5.80
N GLN A 77 6.05 -17.08 -6.43
CA GLN A 77 5.65 -16.15 -7.50
C GLN A 77 4.99 -16.89 -8.67
N TYR A 78 5.63 -17.93 -9.20
CA TYR A 78 5.08 -18.71 -10.31
C TYR A 78 3.70 -19.27 -9.97
N ALA A 79 3.58 -19.96 -8.84
CA ALA A 79 2.33 -20.57 -8.41
C ALA A 79 1.22 -19.54 -8.17
N SER A 80 1.56 -18.37 -7.63
CA SER A 80 0.61 -17.27 -7.41
C SER A 80 0.13 -16.69 -8.73
N CYS A 81 1.04 -16.37 -9.65
CA CYS A 81 0.70 -15.84 -10.97
C CYS A 81 -0.16 -16.83 -11.77
N ARG A 82 0.18 -18.14 -11.73
CA ARG A 82 -0.66 -19.20 -12.36
C ARG A 82 -2.07 -19.24 -11.78
N SER A 83 -2.20 -19.12 -10.46
CA SER A 83 -3.51 -19.10 -9.79
C SER A 83 -4.30 -17.83 -10.11
N ASP A 84 -3.64 -16.66 -10.20
CA ASP A 84 -4.32 -15.38 -10.41
C ASP A 84 -4.79 -15.15 -11.86
N GLN A 85 -4.27 -15.92 -12.83
CA GLN A 85 -4.79 -15.96 -14.22
C GLN A 85 -6.23 -16.48 -14.31
N ASP A 86 -6.57 -17.42 -13.42
CA ASP A 86 -7.89 -18.05 -13.32
C ASP A 86 -8.05 -18.65 -11.92
N VAL A 87 -8.62 -17.89 -11.00
CA VAL A 87 -8.81 -18.30 -9.59
C VAL A 87 -9.80 -19.47 -9.46
N GLY A 88 -10.59 -19.77 -10.50
CA GLY A 88 -11.47 -20.94 -10.55
C GLY A 88 -10.74 -22.25 -10.87
N ASN A 89 -9.50 -22.21 -11.34
CA ASN A 89 -8.73 -23.38 -11.73
C ASN A 89 -8.17 -24.11 -10.49
N SER A 90 -8.80 -25.25 -10.15
CA SER A 90 -8.44 -26.03 -8.96
C SER A 90 -7.01 -26.59 -8.98
N PHE A 91 -6.44 -26.85 -10.16
CA PHE A 91 -5.05 -27.31 -10.28
C PHE A 91 -4.07 -26.23 -9.80
N TYR A 92 -4.25 -24.98 -10.27
CA TYR A 92 -3.39 -23.87 -9.87
C TYR A 92 -3.65 -23.38 -8.45
N GLN A 93 -4.88 -23.49 -7.94
CA GLN A 93 -5.15 -23.30 -6.51
C GLN A 93 -4.38 -24.33 -5.67
N GLY A 94 -4.35 -25.59 -6.07
CA GLY A 94 -3.58 -26.66 -5.42
C GLY A 94 -2.06 -26.40 -5.48
N MET A 95 -1.57 -25.90 -6.62
CA MET A 95 -0.17 -25.50 -6.79
C MET A 95 0.20 -24.36 -5.83
N ARG A 96 -0.62 -23.31 -5.76
CA ARG A 96 -0.44 -22.17 -4.83
C ARG A 96 -0.44 -22.62 -3.37
N SER A 97 -1.38 -23.47 -2.98
CA SER A 97 -1.44 -24.03 -1.61
C SER A 97 -0.15 -24.77 -1.23
N LYS A 98 0.38 -25.61 -2.15
CA LYS A 98 1.66 -26.31 -1.95
C LYS A 98 2.83 -25.32 -1.81
N ALA A 99 2.85 -24.26 -2.64
CA ALA A 99 3.89 -23.24 -2.59
C ALA A 99 3.95 -22.57 -1.21
N PHE A 100 2.81 -22.09 -0.71
CA PHE A 100 2.73 -21.45 0.60
C PHE A 100 3.05 -22.41 1.75
N SER A 101 2.56 -23.64 1.72
CA SER A 101 2.89 -24.65 2.74
C SER A 101 4.38 -24.95 2.78
N THR A 102 5.04 -25.01 1.62
CA THR A 102 6.50 -25.21 1.53
C THR A 102 7.25 -24.00 2.09
N ALA A 103 6.85 -22.78 1.76
CA ALA A 103 7.44 -21.56 2.30
C ALA A 103 7.30 -21.49 3.84
N VAL A 104 6.13 -21.83 4.38
CA VAL A 104 5.90 -21.89 5.83
C VAL A 104 6.81 -22.93 6.50
N ALA A 105 6.97 -24.10 5.90
CA ALA A 105 7.86 -25.14 6.44
C ALA A 105 9.33 -24.69 6.48
N LEU A 106 9.80 -24.02 5.44
CA LEU A 106 11.16 -23.46 5.37
C LEU A 106 11.36 -22.33 6.38
N ASN A 107 10.42 -21.39 6.48
CA ASN A 107 10.46 -20.32 7.48
C ASN A 107 10.50 -20.88 8.91
N SER A 108 9.71 -21.92 9.18
CA SER A 108 9.72 -22.60 10.49
C SER A 108 11.07 -23.25 10.78
N ALA A 109 11.70 -23.88 9.77
CA ALA A 109 13.02 -24.49 9.93
C ALA A 109 14.14 -23.48 10.21
N GLY A 110 13.98 -22.22 9.74
CA GLY A 110 14.93 -21.11 9.99
C GLY A 110 14.62 -20.27 11.24
N SER A 111 13.58 -20.58 12.00
CA SER A 111 13.09 -19.75 13.10
C SER A 111 14.10 -19.50 14.25
N PHE A 112 15.16 -20.32 14.36
CA PHE A 112 16.23 -20.14 15.34
C PHE A 112 17.16 -18.94 15.05
N GLU A 113 17.22 -18.47 13.80
CA GLU A 113 18.15 -17.42 13.33
C GLU A 113 18.15 -16.18 14.22
N ALA A 114 16.97 -15.57 14.38
CA ALA A 114 16.86 -14.30 15.09
C ALA A 114 17.32 -14.42 16.56
N SER A 115 16.94 -15.49 17.25
CA SER A 115 17.31 -15.72 18.65
C SER A 115 18.80 -16.00 18.82
N GLU A 116 19.40 -16.74 17.91
CA GLU A 116 20.83 -17.05 17.96
C GLU A 116 21.69 -15.83 17.62
N ILE A 117 21.35 -15.07 16.59
CA ILE A 117 22.06 -13.82 16.24
C ILE A 117 22.01 -12.81 17.41
N MET A 118 20.87 -12.69 18.08
CA MET A 118 20.75 -11.83 19.25
C MET A 118 21.58 -12.31 20.45
N ALA A 119 21.80 -13.60 20.59
CA ALA A 119 22.60 -14.18 21.65
C ALA A 119 24.12 -14.03 21.45
N ILE A 120 24.58 -13.74 20.21
CA ILE A 120 26.01 -13.52 19.94
C ILE A 120 26.48 -12.27 20.69
N PRO A 121 27.53 -12.33 21.55
CA PRO A 121 28.11 -11.15 22.20
C PRO A 121 28.68 -10.16 21.18
N ASP A 122 28.60 -8.86 21.48
CA ASP A 122 29.07 -7.78 20.58
C ASP A 122 30.56 -7.94 20.22
N GLU A 123 31.40 -8.32 21.20
CA GLU A 123 32.83 -8.59 20.98
C GLU A 123 33.06 -9.78 20.04
N THR A 124 32.24 -10.83 20.14
CA THR A 124 32.30 -11.99 19.26
C THR A 124 31.90 -11.62 17.85
N LEU A 125 30.82 -10.85 17.70
CA LEU A 125 30.37 -10.40 16.39
C LEU A 125 31.40 -9.47 15.73
N ALA A 126 32.00 -8.54 16.48
CA ALA A 126 33.08 -7.67 15.98
C ALA A 126 34.29 -8.51 15.50
N ARG A 127 34.65 -9.56 16.23
CA ARG A 127 35.69 -10.48 15.80
C ARG A 127 35.28 -11.22 14.53
N PHE A 128 34.03 -11.69 14.40
CA PHE A 128 33.53 -12.37 13.22
C PHE A 128 33.62 -11.52 11.95
N TYR A 129 33.30 -10.22 12.04
CA TYR A 129 33.49 -9.31 10.91
C TYR A 129 34.96 -9.13 10.52
N ALA A 130 35.88 -9.18 11.49
CA ALA A 130 37.31 -9.09 11.21
C ALA A 130 37.86 -10.40 10.60
N GLU A 131 37.37 -11.54 11.04
CA GLU A 131 37.79 -12.87 10.54
C GLU A 131 37.21 -13.18 9.15
N GLU A 132 35.97 -12.75 8.88
CA GLU A 132 35.24 -13.00 7.64
C GLU A 132 34.59 -11.71 7.09
N PRO A 133 35.35 -10.89 6.31
CA PRO A 133 34.86 -9.61 5.80
C PRO A 133 33.59 -9.68 4.95
N LYS A 134 33.25 -10.85 4.37
CA LYS A 134 32.00 -11.01 3.63
C LYS A 134 30.75 -10.88 4.51
N LEU A 135 30.88 -11.06 5.81
CA LEU A 135 29.79 -10.81 6.77
C LEU A 135 29.34 -9.34 6.80
N GLU A 136 30.18 -8.41 6.33
CA GLU A 136 29.76 -6.99 6.20
C GLU A 136 28.53 -6.82 5.31
N THR A 137 28.32 -7.67 4.32
CA THR A 137 27.11 -7.68 3.50
C THR A 137 25.83 -7.89 4.31
N TYR A 138 25.94 -8.60 5.45
CA TYR A 138 24.82 -8.92 6.32
C TYR A 138 24.74 -8.03 7.57
N ARG A 139 25.67 -7.07 7.72
CA ARG A 139 25.71 -6.16 8.89
C ARG A 139 24.36 -5.48 9.11
N ARG A 140 23.78 -4.91 8.05
CA ARG A 140 22.49 -4.22 8.13
C ARG A 140 21.37 -5.13 8.66
N SER A 141 21.27 -6.36 8.17
CA SER A 141 20.27 -7.34 8.62
C SER A 141 20.49 -7.75 10.08
N ILE A 142 21.74 -7.97 10.45
CA ILE A 142 22.13 -8.29 11.84
C ILE A 142 21.78 -7.11 12.78
N ASP A 143 22.17 -5.89 12.42
CA ASP A 143 21.91 -4.70 13.22
C ASP A 143 20.40 -4.44 13.37
N LYS A 144 19.61 -4.64 12.31
CA LYS A 144 18.15 -4.54 12.34
C LYS A 144 17.53 -5.52 13.33
N LEU A 145 17.97 -6.77 13.36
CA LEU A 145 17.52 -7.75 14.35
C LEU A 145 17.92 -7.33 15.77
N ARG A 146 19.18 -6.94 15.97
CA ARG A 146 19.76 -6.63 17.28
C ARG A 146 19.22 -5.32 17.87
N ARG A 147 18.81 -4.37 17.04
CA ARG A 147 18.15 -3.13 17.48
C ARG A 147 16.96 -3.41 18.40
N ARG A 148 16.21 -4.47 18.13
CA ARG A 148 15.02 -4.85 18.90
C ARG A 148 15.33 -5.61 20.20
N LYS A 149 16.60 -5.78 20.58
CA LYS A 149 17.02 -6.56 21.77
C LYS A 149 16.34 -6.11 23.06
N ALA A 150 16.08 -4.81 23.23
CA ALA A 150 15.39 -4.27 24.41
C ALA A 150 13.92 -4.72 24.50
N HIS A 151 13.31 -5.09 23.38
CA HIS A 151 11.90 -5.46 23.22
C HIS A 151 11.69 -6.97 23.10
N ILE A 152 12.76 -7.75 23.28
CA ILE A 152 12.71 -9.22 23.25
C ILE A 152 12.72 -9.74 24.68
N LEU A 153 11.88 -10.72 24.95
CA LEU A 153 11.68 -11.32 26.26
C LEU A 153 12.46 -12.62 26.40
N SER A 154 12.27 -13.33 27.53
CA SER A 154 12.82 -14.67 27.68
C SER A 154 12.19 -15.64 26.67
N PRO A 155 12.88 -16.74 26.30
CA PRO A 155 12.34 -17.71 25.35
C PRO A 155 10.96 -18.26 25.73
N GLU A 156 10.70 -18.44 27.03
CA GLU A 156 9.41 -18.89 27.54
C GLU A 156 8.32 -17.84 27.30
N CYS A 157 8.62 -16.58 27.55
CA CYS A 157 7.68 -15.47 27.30
C CYS A 157 7.44 -15.30 25.78
N GLU A 158 8.48 -15.36 24.95
CA GLU A 158 8.35 -15.29 23.49
C GLU A 158 7.46 -16.41 22.95
N LYS A 159 7.58 -17.63 23.48
CA LYS A 159 6.73 -18.76 23.11
C LYS A 159 5.26 -18.50 23.47
N ILE A 160 4.99 -17.90 24.64
CA ILE A 160 3.63 -17.54 25.06
C ILE A 160 3.06 -16.44 24.15
N LEU A 161 3.85 -15.39 23.86
CA LEU A 161 3.40 -14.31 22.98
C LEU A 161 3.16 -14.80 21.54
N ALA A 162 3.99 -15.71 21.04
CA ALA A 162 3.78 -16.33 19.73
C ALA A 162 2.47 -17.13 19.69
N ALA A 163 2.16 -17.89 20.77
CA ALA A 163 0.90 -18.61 20.87
C ALA A 163 -0.31 -17.68 21.01
N ALA A 164 -0.15 -16.51 21.65
CA ALA A 164 -1.20 -15.48 21.75
C ALA A 164 -1.47 -14.80 20.39
N GLY A 165 -0.55 -14.88 19.42
CA GLY A 165 -0.70 -14.30 18.08
C GLY A 165 -1.94 -14.78 17.35
N GLU A 166 -2.28 -16.08 17.45
CA GLU A 166 -3.50 -16.63 16.83
C GLU A 166 -4.78 -16.03 17.43
N ILE A 167 -4.77 -15.76 18.74
CA ILE A 167 -5.91 -15.14 19.43
C ILE A 167 -6.02 -13.67 19.02
N SER A 168 -4.90 -13.00 18.81
CA SER A 168 -4.86 -11.57 18.48
C SER A 168 -5.43 -11.22 17.11
N GLU A 169 -5.52 -12.19 16.18
CA GLU A 169 -6.16 -11.99 14.88
C GLU A 169 -7.70 -12.05 14.95
N SER A 170 -8.25 -12.45 16.08
CA SER A 170 -9.71 -12.63 16.23
C SER A 170 -10.52 -11.36 16.02
N PRO A 171 -10.10 -10.15 16.45
CA PRO A 171 -10.85 -8.92 16.20
C PRO A 171 -11.01 -8.62 14.71
N ASP A 172 -9.92 -8.65 13.94
CA ASP A 172 -9.94 -8.42 12.49
C ASP A 172 -10.76 -9.50 11.77
N ARG A 173 -10.54 -10.76 12.08
CA ARG A 173 -11.30 -11.86 11.49
C ARG A 173 -12.79 -11.75 11.79
N THR A 174 -13.17 -11.38 13.02
CA THR A 174 -14.59 -11.20 13.40
C THR A 174 -15.19 -10.03 12.64
N PHE A 175 -14.49 -8.90 12.56
CA PHE A 175 -14.89 -7.75 11.75
C PHE A 175 -15.09 -8.17 10.29
N SER A 176 -14.10 -8.83 9.69
CA SER A 176 -14.13 -9.23 8.28
C SER A 176 -15.29 -10.15 7.96
N MET A 177 -15.53 -11.18 8.79
CA MET A 177 -16.65 -12.09 8.59
C MET A 177 -17.99 -11.38 8.74
N PHE A 178 -18.13 -10.57 9.79
CA PHE A 178 -19.36 -9.82 10.05
C PHE A 178 -19.63 -8.80 8.93
N HIS A 179 -18.63 -7.99 8.57
CA HIS A 179 -18.78 -6.90 7.60
C HIS A 179 -18.98 -7.42 6.17
N ASN A 180 -18.17 -8.38 5.73
CA ASN A 180 -18.16 -8.83 4.35
C ASN A 180 -19.17 -9.98 4.08
N ALA A 181 -19.41 -10.85 5.06
CA ALA A 181 -20.23 -12.04 4.85
C ALA A 181 -21.66 -11.92 5.40
N ASP A 182 -21.84 -11.32 6.59
CA ASP A 182 -23.14 -11.32 7.27
C ASP A 182 -23.94 -10.02 7.05
N MET A 183 -23.23 -8.88 6.86
CA MET A 183 -23.89 -7.59 6.66
C MET A 183 -24.71 -7.58 5.37
N ARG A 184 -25.94 -7.08 5.47
CA ARG A 184 -26.83 -6.86 4.32
C ARG A 184 -27.47 -5.49 4.46
N TYR A 185 -27.41 -4.73 3.40
CA TYR A 185 -27.99 -3.40 3.33
C TYR A 185 -29.34 -3.46 2.61
N PRO A 186 -30.29 -2.58 2.93
CA PRO A 186 -31.53 -2.46 2.17
C PRO A 186 -31.25 -1.86 0.79
N ASP A 187 -32.06 -2.23 -0.19
CA ASP A 187 -32.05 -1.57 -1.49
C ASP A 187 -32.48 -0.11 -1.32
N VAL A 188 -32.02 0.76 -2.24
CA VAL A 188 -32.31 2.20 -2.25
C VAL A 188 -32.89 2.62 -3.58
N THR A 189 -33.58 3.75 -3.60
CA THR A 189 -34.21 4.29 -4.81
C THR A 189 -33.55 5.60 -5.23
N ASP A 190 -33.51 5.84 -6.54
CA ASP A 190 -33.13 7.10 -7.14
C ASP A 190 -34.32 8.08 -7.26
N ALA A 191 -34.09 9.27 -7.85
CA ALA A 191 -35.13 10.28 -8.06
C ALA A 191 -36.26 9.82 -9.01
N LYS A 192 -36.02 8.79 -9.84
CA LYS A 192 -37.01 8.24 -10.75
C LYS A 192 -37.81 7.09 -10.14
N GLY A 193 -37.42 6.64 -8.93
CA GLY A 193 -38.02 5.49 -8.26
C GLY A 193 -37.41 4.15 -8.71
N GLU A 194 -36.30 4.15 -9.46
CA GLU A 194 -35.59 2.92 -9.81
C GLU A 194 -34.86 2.38 -8.58
N VAL A 195 -34.89 1.05 -8.42
CA VAL A 195 -34.30 0.36 -7.25
C VAL A 195 -32.87 -0.05 -7.55
N HIS A 196 -31.96 0.26 -6.64
CA HIS A 196 -30.54 -0.05 -6.70
C HIS A 196 -30.13 -0.90 -5.49
N THR A 197 -29.38 -1.98 -5.75
CA THR A 197 -28.86 -2.85 -4.67
C THR A 197 -27.66 -2.21 -3.99
N LEU A 198 -27.79 -1.91 -2.70
CA LEU A 198 -26.76 -1.33 -1.87
C LEU A 198 -25.86 -2.42 -1.25
N THR A 199 -24.58 -2.30 -1.48
CA THR A 199 -23.51 -3.13 -0.90
C THR A 199 -22.31 -2.25 -0.57
N ASP A 200 -21.28 -2.78 0.11
CA ASP A 200 -20.02 -2.04 0.29
C ASP A 200 -19.38 -1.66 -1.05
N GLY A 201 -19.44 -2.56 -2.04
CA GLY A 201 -18.89 -2.30 -3.37
C GLY A 201 -19.67 -1.29 -4.19
N THR A 202 -20.98 -1.14 -3.97
CA THR A 202 -21.83 -0.18 -4.71
C THR A 202 -22.02 1.14 -3.98
N PHE A 203 -21.63 1.24 -2.69
CA PHE A 203 -21.85 2.43 -1.88
C PHE A 203 -21.14 3.67 -2.43
N VAL A 204 -19.82 3.62 -2.60
CA VAL A 204 -19.06 4.77 -3.14
C VAL A 204 -19.46 5.08 -4.59
N PRO A 205 -19.62 4.12 -5.52
CA PRO A 205 -20.21 4.36 -6.83
C PRO A 205 -21.56 5.11 -6.80
N MET A 206 -22.45 4.77 -5.86
CA MET A 206 -23.71 5.51 -5.69
C MET A 206 -23.48 6.94 -5.22
N LEU A 207 -22.50 7.19 -4.33
CA LEU A 207 -22.13 8.57 -3.91
C LEU A 207 -21.46 9.38 -5.03
N MET A 208 -20.96 8.74 -6.07
CA MET A 208 -20.45 9.38 -7.28
C MET A 208 -21.54 9.70 -8.31
N SER A 209 -22.77 9.19 -8.12
CA SER A 209 -23.89 9.42 -9.04
C SER A 209 -24.20 10.93 -9.20
N ALA A 210 -24.62 11.33 -10.39
CA ALA A 210 -25.20 12.65 -10.63
C ALA A 210 -26.54 12.84 -9.91
N ASP A 211 -27.28 11.76 -9.63
CA ASP A 211 -28.55 11.78 -8.90
C ASP A 211 -28.34 11.98 -7.39
N ARG A 212 -28.63 13.20 -6.92
CA ARG A 212 -28.46 13.57 -5.50
C ARG A 212 -29.38 12.77 -4.57
N THR A 213 -30.57 12.39 -5.04
CA THR A 213 -31.50 11.56 -4.26
C THR A 213 -30.92 10.17 -4.01
N LEU A 214 -30.29 9.57 -5.03
CA LEU A 214 -29.61 8.29 -4.88
C LEU A 214 -28.44 8.41 -3.88
N ARG A 215 -27.62 9.46 -3.97
CA ARG A 215 -26.52 9.68 -3.02
C ARG A 215 -27.01 9.75 -1.58
N GLU A 216 -28.02 10.59 -1.33
CA GLU A 216 -28.60 10.77 0.00
C GLU A 216 -29.22 9.49 0.55
N ASN A 217 -30.01 8.80 -0.28
CA ASN A 217 -30.65 7.54 0.11
C ASN A 217 -29.62 6.44 0.42
N ALA A 218 -28.60 6.28 -0.41
CA ALA A 218 -27.52 5.33 -0.18
C ALA A 218 -26.76 5.63 1.12
N PHE A 219 -26.38 6.89 1.34
CA PHE A 219 -25.67 7.34 2.52
C PHE A 219 -26.46 7.06 3.81
N LYS A 220 -27.71 7.50 3.86
CA LYS A 220 -28.57 7.29 5.04
C LYS A 220 -28.87 5.81 5.29
N ALA A 221 -29.18 5.05 4.24
CA ALA A 221 -29.48 3.63 4.37
C ALA A 221 -28.27 2.83 4.87
N TYR A 222 -27.07 3.13 4.31
CA TYR A 222 -25.82 2.48 4.71
C TYR A 222 -25.51 2.68 6.20
N TYR A 223 -25.44 3.94 6.64
CA TYR A 223 -25.08 4.23 8.03
C TYR A 223 -26.20 3.92 9.03
N LYS A 224 -27.47 3.99 8.63
CA LYS A 224 -28.56 3.48 9.46
C LYS A 224 -28.39 2.00 9.73
N ARG A 225 -28.07 1.21 8.71
CA ARG A 225 -27.84 -0.22 8.86
C ARG A 225 -26.60 -0.54 9.69
N ALA A 226 -25.48 0.14 9.44
CA ALA A 226 -24.27 0.02 10.25
C ALA A 226 -24.53 0.38 11.72
N GLY A 227 -25.34 1.41 11.95
CA GLY A 227 -25.74 1.88 13.28
C GLY A 227 -26.51 0.84 14.13
N GLU A 228 -27.25 -0.07 13.48
CA GLU A 228 -27.93 -1.17 14.18
C GLU A 228 -26.94 -2.14 14.84
N PHE A 229 -25.71 -2.21 14.34
CA PHE A 229 -24.63 -3.09 14.82
C PHE A 229 -23.43 -2.33 15.41
N ARG A 230 -23.57 -1.05 15.66
CA ARG A 230 -22.49 -0.16 16.13
C ARG A 230 -21.75 -0.69 17.36
N ASN A 231 -22.45 -1.38 18.27
CA ASN A 231 -21.84 -1.94 19.47
C ASN A 231 -20.94 -3.16 19.16
N THR A 232 -21.29 -3.96 18.14
CA THR A 232 -20.45 -5.06 17.67
C THR A 232 -19.17 -4.52 17.05
N TYR A 233 -19.28 -3.52 16.17
CA TYR A 233 -18.11 -2.84 15.58
C TYR A 233 -17.21 -2.21 16.65
N ALA A 234 -17.80 -1.50 17.64
CA ALA A 234 -17.02 -0.90 18.73
C ALA A 234 -16.31 -1.97 19.58
N SER A 235 -16.98 -3.10 19.85
CA SER A 235 -16.38 -4.20 20.61
C SER A 235 -15.21 -4.86 19.90
N THR A 236 -15.29 -5.08 18.57
CA THR A 236 -14.17 -5.65 17.81
C THR A 236 -13.01 -4.68 17.72
N LEU A 237 -13.27 -3.38 17.55
CA LEU A 237 -12.24 -2.35 17.50
C LEU A 237 -11.57 -2.13 18.87
N ASP A 238 -12.35 -2.14 19.96
CA ASP A 238 -11.81 -2.11 21.33
C ASP A 238 -10.89 -3.31 21.60
N ALA A 239 -11.30 -4.51 21.14
CA ALA A 239 -10.46 -5.71 21.26
C ALA A 239 -9.16 -5.59 20.43
N GLN A 240 -9.22 -4.97 19.25
CA GLN A 240 -8.05 -4.71 18.40
C GLN A 240 -7.02 -3.82 19.11
N PHE A 241 -7.46 -2.69 19.68
CA PHE A 241 -6.54 -1.78 20.37
C PHE A 241 -6.07 -2.33 21.73
N LYS A 242 -6.87 -3.12 22.41
CA LYS A 242 -6.44 -3.83 23.63
C LYS A 242 -5.34 -4.86 23.36
N GLN A 243 -5.45 -5.62 22.24
CA GLN A 243 -4.39 -6.55 21.89
C GLN A 243 -3.11 -5.82 21.49
N LEU A 244 -3.20 -4.69 20.74
CA LEU A 244 -2.03 -3.85 20.44
C LEU A 244 -1.33 -3.38 21.72
N LYS A 245 -2.13 -2.86 22.67
CA LYS A 245 -1.60 -2.45 23.98
C LYS A 245 -0.94 -3.60 24.72
N PHE A 246 -1.57 -4.79 24.74
CA PHE A 246 -1.00 -5.96 25.40
C PHE A 246 0.40 -6.30 24.85
N PHE A 247 0.57 -6.34 23.53
CA PHE A 247 1.86 -6.64 22.91
C PHE A 247 2.88 -5.51 23.12
N ALA A 248 2.45 -4.25 23.04
CA ALA A 248 3.33 -3.10 23.28
C ALA A 248 3.86 -3.09 24.72
N ASP A 249 2.98 -3.25 25.71
CA ASP A 249 3.35 -3.31 27.12
C ASP A 249 4.26 -4.52 27.42
N ALA A 250 3.89 -5.70 26.94
CA ALA A 250 4.70 -6.91 27.14
C ALA A 250 6.11 -6.76 26.59
N ARG A 251 6.26 -6.10 25.45
CA ARG A 251 7.55 -5.84 24.80
C ARG A 251 8.22 -4.55 25.24
N ARG A 252 7.67 -3.83 26.22
CA ARG A 252 8.24 -2.61 26.84
C ARG A 252 8.38 -1.43 25.86
N TYR A 253 7.44 -1.28 24.94
CA TYR A 253 7.32 -0.05 24.17
C TYR A 253 6.58 1.01 24.95
N ASN A 254 6.85 2.29 24.67
CA ASN A 254 6.21 3.42 25.35
C ASN A 254 4.77 3.66 24.89
N SER A 255 4.41 3.18 23.69
CA SER A 255 3.07 3.32 23.12
C SER A 255 2.78 2.22 22.10
N THR A 256 1.51 2.04 21.79
CA THR A 256 1.04 1.16 20.69
C THR A 256 1.54 1.65 19.33
N LEU A 257 1.61 2.97 19.14
CA LEU A 257 2.15 3.59 17.94
C LEU A 257 3.64 3.27 17.77
N GLU A 258 4.46 3.49 18.80
CA GLU A 258 5.89 3.17 18.75
C GLU A 258 6.12 1.69 18.42
N ALA A 259 5.38 0.79 19.06
CA ALA A 259 5.48 -0.64 18.79
C ALA A 259 5.16 -1.01 17.33
N SER A 260 4.15 -0.36 16.75
CA SER A 260 3.74 -0.60 15.37
C SER A 260 4.74 -0.04 14.35
N LEU A 261 5.25 1.16 14.57
CA LEU A 261 6.21 1.82 13.67
C LEU A 261 7.61 1.22 13.74
N ASP A 262 8.00 0.64 14.88
CA ASP A 262 9.30 -0.01 15.07
C ASP A 262 9.52 -1.16 14.09
N VAL A 263 8.47 -1.85 13.66
CA VAL A 263 8.55 -2.96 12.69
C VAL A 263 9.16 -2.51 11.37
N THR A 264 8.80 -1.31 10.92
CA THR A 264 9.26 -0.71 9.66
C THR A 264 10.37 0.32 9.84
N GLU A 265 10.87 0.50 11.07
CA GLU A 265 11.92 1.47 11.42
C GLU A 265 11.53 2.91 11.07
N VAL A 266 10.27 3.26 11.29
CA VAL A 266 9.76 4.64 11.11
C VAL A 266 9.67 5.33 12.46
N PRO A 267 10.33 6.49 12.64
CA PRO A 267 10.25 7.27 13.87
C PRO A 267 8.83 7.83 14.10
N VAL A 268 8.42 7.90 15.38
CA VAL A 268 7.08 8.39 15.78
C VAL A 268 6.83 9.82 15.31
N GLU A 269 7.88 10.65 15.26
CA GLU A 269 7.75 12.02 14.77
C GLU A 269 7.30 12.14 13.31
N VAL A 270 7.51 11.14 12.47
CA VAL A 270 6.98 11.11 11.10
C VAL A 270 5.46 11.12 11.12
N TYR A 271 4.88 10.33 12.00
CA TYR A 271 3.43 10.23 12.17
C TYR A 271 2.81 11.51 12.72
N THR A 272 3.40 12.06 13.78
CA THR A 272 2.88 13.27 14.43
C THR A 272 3.07 14.50 13.57
N ASN A 273 4.22 14.65 12.89
CA ASN A 273 4.48 15.75 11.96
C ASN A 273 3.56 15.74 10.75
N LEU A 274 3.14 14.56 10.28
CA LEU A 274 2.11 14.46 9.22
C LEU A 274 0.81 15.13 9.66
N ILE A 275 0.31 14.78 10.85
CA ILE A 275 -0.95 15.33 11.40
C ILE A 275 -0.81 16.84 11.57
N ASP A 276 0.27 17.31 12.21
CA ASP A 276 0.51 18.72 12.46
C ASP A 276 0.63 19.54 11.17
N ALA A 277 1.32 19.00 10.16
CA ALA A 277 1.46 19.65 8.87
C ALA A 277 0.12 19.74 8.12
N VAL A 278 -0.70 18.70 8.16
CA VAL A 278 -2.04 18.72 7.55
C VAL A 278 -2.95 19.70 8.29
N HIS A 279 -2.92 19.74 9.62
CA HIS A 279 -3.67 20.74 10.42
C HIS A 279 -3.28 22.18 10.04
N GLY A 280 -1.98 22.45 9.84
CA GLY A 280 -1.49 23.75 9.39
C GLY A 280 -1.93 24.16 7.96
N ASN A 281 -2.60 23.24 7.22
CA ASN A 281 -3.02 23.45 5.84
C ASN A 281 -4.52 23.12 5.60
N LEU A 282 -5.33 23.04 6.64
CA LEU A 282 -6.77 22.77 6.52
C LEU A 282 -7.53 23.88 5.78
N ASP A 283 -7.03 25.12 5.82
CA ASP A 283 -7.55 26.24 5.04
C ASP A 283 -7.68 25.92 3.55
N LYS A 284 -6.74 25.17 2.99
CA LYS A 284 -6.77 24.75 1.57
C LYS A 284 -7.88 23.73 1.33
N MET A 285 -8.09 22.78 2.26
CA MET A 285 -9.20 21.85 2.18
C MET A 285 -10.54 22.57 2.25
N TYR A 286 -10.66 23.58 3.12
CA TYR A 286 -11.90 24.40 3.21
C TYR A 286 -12.18 25.15 1.90
N ARG A 287 -11.15 25.73 1.28
CA ARG A 287 -11.27 26.34 -0.06
C ARG A 287 -11.72 25.35 -1.13
N TYR A 288 -11.20 24.12 -1.08
CA TYR A 288 -11.62 23.06 -2.01
C TYR A 288 -13.10 22.67 -1.78
N VAL A 289 -13.53 22.56 -0.54
CA VAL A 289 -14.93 22.28 -0.17
C VAL A 289 -15.86 23.41 -0.65
N GLU A 290 -15.47 24.68 -0.48
CA GLU A 290 -16.21 25.84 -1.00
C GLU A 290 -16.32 25.80 -2.53
N LEU A 291 -15.21 25.50 -3.22
CA LEU A 291 -15.19 25.34 -4.67
C LEU A 291 -16.15 24.24 -5.13
N ARG A 292 -16.13 23.08 -4.46
CA ARG A 292 -17.07 21.97 -4.73
C ARG A 292 -18.52 22.41 -4.59
N LYS A 293 -18.88 23.09 -3.50
CA LYS A 293 -20.24 23.61 -3.27
C LYS A 293 -20.68 24.53 -4.40
N LYS A 294 -19.80 25.45 -4.81
CA LYS A 294 -20.07 26.39 -5.91
C LYS A 294 -20.32 25.67 -7.24
N ILE A 295 -19.45 24.71 -7.59
CA ILE A 295 -19.54 24.02 -8.89
C ILE A 295 -20.75 23.08 -8.93
N LEU A 296 -21.03 22.35 -7.85
CA LEU A 296 -22.21 21.49 -7.74
C LEU A 296 -23.52 22.30 -7.71
N GLY A 297 -23.47 23.61 -7.44
CA GLY A 297 -24.62 24.48 -7.44
C GLY A 297 -25.66 24.14 -6.36
N VAL A 298 -25.18 23.64 -5.20
CA VAL A 298 -26.05 23.25 -4.07
C VAL A 298 -26.06 24.31 -2.98
N ASP A 299 -27.24 24.54 -2.36
CA ASP A 299 -27.36 25.47 -1.24
C ASP A 299 -26.63 24.99 0.01
N GLU A 300 -26.68 23.67 0.24
CA GLU A 300 -25.99 22.97 1.32
C GLU A 300 -25.20 21.79 0.75
N LEU A 301 -23.91 21.70 1.13
CA LEU A 301 -23.03 20.60 0.73
C LEU A 301 -22.95 19.61 1.88
N HIS A 302 -23.34 18.37 1.63
CA HIS A 302 -23.43 17.30 2.60
C HIS A 302 -22.35 16.24 2.40
N MET A 303 -22.11 15.37 3.41
CA MET A 303 -21.12 14.30 3.29
C MET A 303 -21.44 13.31 2.17
N TYR A 304 -22.70 13.13 1.79
CA TYR A 304 -23.08 12.33 0.62
C TYR A 304 -22.74 12.97 -0.74
N ASP A 305 -22.32 14.24 -0.76
CA ASP A 305 -21.86 14.94 -1.97
C ASP A 305 -20.31 14.90 -2.12
N VAL A 306 -19.59 14.33 -1.15
CA VAL A 306 -18.11 14.42 -1.09
C VAL A 306 -17.39 13.66 -2.21
N TYR A 307 -18.01 12.60 -2.75
CA TYR A 307 -17.46 11.79 -3.83
C TYR A 307 -17.97 12.18 -5.22
N THR A 308 -18.99 13.03 -5.30
CA THR A 308 -19.58 13.42 -6.57
C THR A 308 -18.55 14.14 -7.44
N PRO A 309 -18.30 13.72 -8.69
CA PRO A 309 -17.43 14.44 -9.61
C PRO A 309 -17.94 15.88 -9.81
N ILE A 310 -17.05 16.87 -9.70
CA ILE A 310 -17.38 18.29 -9.93
C ILE A 310 -17.05 18.74 -11.36
N VAL A 311 -16.34 17.91 -12.11
CA VAL A 311 -16.10 18.07 -13.54
C VAL A 311 -16.59 16.82 -14.22
N ALA A 312 -17.39 16.96 -15.27
CA ALA A 312 -17.86 15.81 -16.04
C ALA A 312 -16.69 15.05 -16.66
N ASP A 313 -16.82 13.72 -16.71
CA ASP A 313 -15.83 12.87 -17.39
C ASP A 313 -15.60 13.37 -18.82
N ALA A 314 -14.35 13.33 -19.23
CA ALA A 314 -13.96 13.76 -20.57
C ALA A 314 -14.23 12.68 -21.62
N ASP A 315 -14.75 11.49 -21.23
CA ASP A 315 -15.04 10.33 -22.12
C ASP A 315 -13.87 10.05 -23.10
N VAL A 316 -12.64 10.19 -22.63
CA VAL A 316 -11.45 9.95 -23.46
C VAL A 316 -11.15 8.47 -23.48
N GLU A 317 -11.36 7.82 -24.62
CA GLU A 317 -10.91 6.46 -24.85
C GLU A 317 -9.38 6.46 -25.05
N ILE A 318 -8.67 5.68 -24.25
CA ILE A 318 -7.20 5.55 -24.27
C ILE A 318 -6.86 4.07 -24.36
N SER A 319 -6.48 3.62 -25.53
CA SER A 319 -6.05 2.24 -25.75
C SER A 319 -4.80 1.88 -24.94
N PHE A 320 -4.59 0.60 -24.69
CA PHE A 320 -3.37 0.14 -24.02
C PHE A 320 -2.09 0.58 -24.72
N GLU A 321 -2.07 0.59 -26.07
CA GLU A 321 -0.92 1.06 -26.85
C GLU A 321 -0.65 2.56 -26.65
N GLU A 322 -1.71 3.37 -26.60
CA GLU A 322 -1.58 4.80 -26.28
C GLU A 322 -1.14 5.02 -24.84
N ALA A 323 -1.66 4.23 -23.90
CA ALA A 323 -1.22 4.29 -22.50
C ALA A 323 0.26 3.98 -22.35
N LYS A 324 0.79 2.93 -23.02
CA LYS A 324 2.23 2.61 -23.05
C LYS A 324 3.06 3.75 -23.64
N LYS A 325 2.64 4.27 -24.79
CA LYS A 325 3.33 5.39 -25.43
C LYS A 325 3.38 6.62 -24.54
N THR A 326 2.25 6.98 -23.95
CA THR A 326 2.16 8.14 -23.05
C THR A 326 2.98 7.94 -21.78
N ALA A 327 3.01 6.71 -21.22
CA ALA A 327 3.86 6.37 -20.09
C ALA A 327 5.35 6.57 -20.41
N LEU A 328 5.83 6.08 -21.56
CA LEU A 328 7.23 6.27 -22.00
C LEU A 328 7.57 7.75 -22.20
N GLU A 329 6.67 8.53 -22.80
CA GLU A 329 6.86 9.96 -23.00
C GLU A 329 6.89 10.72 -21.66
N ALA A 330 5.97 10.41 -20.74
CA ALA A 330 5.87 11.07 -19.45
C ALA A 330 7.08 10.76 -18.55
N LEU A 331 7.55 9.52 -18.59
CA LEU A 331 8.64 9.04 -17.75
C LEU A 331 10.03 9.21 -18.40
N ALA A 332 10.10 9.76 -19.63
CA ALA A 332 11.37 10.07 -20.30
C ALA A 332 12.25 11.05 -19.51
N VAL A 333 11.64 11.88 -18.64
CA VAL A 333 12.36 12.78 -17.73
C VAL A 333 13.29 12.00 -16.77
N LEU A 334 12.98 10.72 -16.48
CA LEU A 334 13.80 9.85 -15.65
C LEU A 334 15.03 9.27 -16.38
N GLY A 335 15.17 9.54 -17.67
CA GLY A 335 16.31 9.14 -18.50
C GLY A 335 16.11 7.81 -19.23
N LYS A 336 16.94 7.63 -20.27
CA LYS A 336 16.81 6.51 -21.20
C LYS A 336 16.98 5.13 -20.54
N ASP A 337 17.85 5.00 -19.56
CA ASP A 337 18.08 3.75 -18.82
C ASP A 337 16.85 3.30 -18.00
N TYR A 338 15.96 4.26 -17.62
CA TYR A 338 14.67 3.95 -16.99
C TYR A 338 13.65 3.51 -18.04
N THR A 339 13.53 4.27 -19.15
CA THR A 339 12.56 3.94 -20.20
C THR A 339 12.92 2.68 -20.99
N ASP A 340 14.20 2.34 -21.13
CA ASP A 340 14.63 1.08 -21.78
C ASP A 340 14.10 -0.15 -21.00
N VAL A 341 14.07 -0.10 -19.66
CA VAL A 341 13.49 -1.18 -18.85
C VAL A 341 11.96 -1.22 -18.97
N LEU A 342 11.31 -0.07 -19.07
CA LEU A 342 9.87 -0.03 -19.34
C LEU A 342 9.53 -0.63 -20.71
N GLU A 343 10.30 -0.28 -21.75
CA GLU A 343 10.16 -0.85 -23.10
C GLU A 343 10.38 -2.37 -23.08
N GLU A 344 11.40 -2.85 -22.34
CA GLU A 344 11.64 -4.26 -22.13
C GLU A 344 10.42 -4.94 -21.46
N ALA A 345 9.88 -4.35 -20.39
CA ALA A 345 8.72 -4.89 -19.70
C ALA A 345 7.49 -5.00 -20.61
N PHE A 346 7.24 -3.98 -21.44
CA PHE A 346 6.14 -3.97 -22.40
C PHE A 346 6.34 -4.96 -23.56
N SER A 347 7.57 -5.21 -23.96
CA SER A 347 7.91 -6.08 -25.10
C SER A 347 8.06 -7.55 -24.71
N ASN A 348 8.52 -7.82 -23.49
CA ASN A 348 8.88 -9.16 -23.00
C ASN A 348 7.81 -9.76 -22.08
N ARG A 349 6.56 -9.31 -22.21
CA ARG A 349 5.40 -9.92 -21.54
C ARG A 349 5.55 -10.04 -20.02
N TRP A 350 6.01 -8.94 -19.37
CA TRP A 350 5.97 -8.86 -17.91
C TRP A 350 4.55 -8.61 -17.39
N LEU A 351 3.64 -8.15 -18.27
CA LEU A 351 2.29 -7.73 -17.92
C LEU A 351 1.24 -8.74 -18.38
N ASP A 352 0.25 -8.95 -17.52
CA ASP A 352 -1.03 -9.59 -17.87
C ASP A 352 -2.10 -8.51 -17.92
N VAL A 353 -2.57 -8.17 -19.13
CA VAL A 353 -3.16 -6.85 -19.41
C VAL A 353 -4.66 -6.79 -19.18
N TYR A 354 -5.42 -7.62 -19.90
CA TYR A 354 -6.88 -7.52 -19.93
C TYR A 354 -7.56 -8.46 -18.96
N GLU A 355 -8.78 -8.10 -18.56
CA GLU A 355 -9.67 -8.98 -17.80
C GLU A 355 -10.01 -10.24 -18.62
N ASN A 356 -10.06 -11.38 -17.94
CA ASN A 356 -10.58 -12.62 -18.49
C ASN A 356 -11.44 -13.36 -17.45
N THR A 357 -12.25 -14.32 -17.89
CA THR A 357 -13.06 -15.13 -16.99
C THR A 357 -12.19 -15.78 -15.92
N GLY A 358 -12.52 -15.56 -14.65
CA GLY A 358 -11.81 -16.12 -13.52
C GLY A 358 -10.50 -15.41 -13.14
N LYS A 359 -10.05 -14.38 -13.86
CA LYS A 359 -8.86 -13.59 -13.49
C LYS A 359 -9.10 -12.83 -12.20
N ARG A 360 -8.06 -12.73 -11.37
CA ARG A 360 -8.08 -11.92 -10.15
C ARG A 360 -8.36 -10.45 -10.48
N GLY A 361 -9.29 -9.83 -9.76
CA GLY A 361 -9.64 -8.42 -9.92
C GLY A 361 -8.57 -7.48 -9.34
N GLY A 362 -8.67 -6.19 -9.73
CA GLY A 362 -7.72 -5.15 -9.35
C GLY A 362 -6.46 -5.14 -10.22
N ALA A 363 -5.40 -4.51 -9.71
CA ALA A 363 -4.08 -4.49 -10.31
C ALA A 363 -3.02 -4.68 -9.23
N TYR A 364 -1.87 -5.21 -9.58
CA TYR A 364 -0.73 -5.32 -8.68
C TYR A 364 0.57 -5.60 -9.43
N CYS A 365 1.68 -5.22 -8.83
CA CYS A 365 3.01 -5.69 -9.17
C CYS A 365 3.47 -6.75 -8.17
N THR A 366 4.10 -7.83 -8.63
CA THR A 366 4.58 -8.94 -7.78
C THR A 366 5.95 -9.42 -8.22
N GLY A 367 6.65 -10.07 -7.29
CA GLY A 367 7.95 -10.68 -7.48
C GLY A 367 9.09 -9.86 -6.87
N ASN A 368 10.20 -10.54 -6.63
CA ASN A 368 11.38 -9.95 -6.02
C ASN A 368 12.47 -9.62 -7.07
N GLY A 369 12.05 -9.34 -8.32
CA GLY A 369 12.97 -8.98 -9.40
C GLY A 369 13.85 -10.11 -9.93
N TRP A 370 13.59 -11.38 -9.58
CA TRP A 370 14.29 -12.56 -10.10
C TRP A 370 13.33 -13.52 -10.82
N PRO A 371 13.29 -13.53 -12.16
CA PRO A 371 14.17 -12.80 -13.09
C PRO A 371 13.82 -11.31 -13.22
N HIS A 372 12.54 -10.93 -13.09
CA HIS A 372 12.00 -9.59 -13.14
C HIS A 372 10.63 -9.54 -12.44
N PRO A 373 10.11 -8.35 -12.11
CA PRO A 373 8.75 -8.20 -11.61
C PRO A 373 7.70 -8.61 -12.66
N TYR A 374 6.50 -8.97 -12.19
CA TYR A 374 5.32 -9.20 -13.02
C TYR A 374 4.20 -8.29 -12.59
N VAL A 375 3.41 -7.82 -13.56
CA VAL A 375 2.28 -6.91 -13.33
C VAL A 375 1.00 -7.55 -13.81
N LEU A 376 -0.02 -7.59 -12.94
CA LEU A 376 -1.38 -7.94 -13.32
C LEU A 376 -2.20 -6.66 -13.44
N LEU A 377 -2.90 -6.52 -14.56
CA LEU A 377 -3.86 -5.45 -14.83
C LEU A 377 -5.23 -6.05 -15.19
N ASN A 378 -6.25 -5.25 -15.09
CA ASN A 378 -7.55 -5.45 -15.71
C ASN A 378 -7.87 -4.18 -16.52
N HIS A 379 -7.03 -3.92 -17.53
CA HIS A 379 -7.01 -2.68 -18.30
C HIS A 379 -8.34 -2.46 -19.03
N LYS A 380 -8.82 -1.22 -18.93
CA LYS A 380 -9.94 -0.68 -19.71
C LYS A 380 -9.42 0.55 -20.47
N ASP A 381 -9.98 0.80 -21.64
CA ASP A 381 -9.50 1.86 -22.51
C ASP A 381 -9.94 3.25 -21.98
N ASN A 382 -9.44 3.63 -20.79
CA ASN A 382 -9.75 4.91 -20.14
C ASN A 382 -8.55 5.49 -19.37
N LEU A 383 -8.72 6.71 -18.87
CA LEU A 383 -7.66 7.44 -18.15
C LEU A 383 -7.25 6.72 -16.85
N ASP A 384 -8.17 6.18 -16.08
CA ASP A 384 -7.87 5.48 -14.82
C ASP A 384 -6.96 4.28 -15.05
N SER A 385 -7.20 3.52 -16.12
CA SER A 385 -6.36 2.37 -16.48
C SER A 385 -4.97 2.77 -16.95
N MET A 386 -4.82 3.94 -17.57
CA MET A 386 -3.50 4.49 -17.90
C MET A 386 -2.74 4.89 -16.63
N PHE A 387 -3.39 5.52 -15.65
CA PHE A 387 -2.77 5.81 -14.35
C PHE A 387 -2.41 4.53 -13.61
N THR A 388 -3.29 3.52 -13.62
CA THR A 388 -3.03 2.21 -13.01
C THR A 388 -1.81 1.53 -13.65
N LEU A 389 -1.69 1.53 -14.99
CA LEU A 389 -0.51 1.01 -15.69
C LEU A 389 0.77 1.69 -15.19
N VAL A 390 0.78 3.02 -15.14
CA VAL A 390 1.94 3.81 -14.76
C VAL A 390 2.29 3.62 -13.28
N HIS A 391 1.28 3.45 -12.42
CA HIS A 391 1.42 3.11 -11.01
C HIS A 391 2.13 1.76 -10.83
N GLU A 392 1.58 0.70 -11.42
CA GLU A 392 2.16 -0.65 -11.29
C GLU A 392 3.56 -0.75 -11.90
N MET A 393 3.80 -0.01 -12.98
CA MET A 393 5.15 0.10 -13.53
C MET A 393 6.11 0.84 -12.59
N GLY A 394 5.61 1.75 -11.74
CA GLY A 394 6.41 2.36 -10.67
C GLY A 394 6.90 1.34 -9.64
N HIS A 395 6.02 0.45 -9.18
CA HIS A 395 6.38 -0.68 -8.33
C HIS A 395 7.38 -1.62 -9.03
N ALA A 396 7.13 -1.95 -10.30
CA ALA A 396 8.01 -2.80 -11.08
C ALA A 396 9.41 -2.21 -11.19
N MET A 397 9.53 -0.92 -11.47
CA MET A 397 10.81 -0.22 -11.55
C MET A 397 11.53 -0.14 -10.20
N HIS A 398 10.80 0.10 -9.10
CA HIS A 398 11.39 0.08 -7.76
C HIS A 398 11.98 -1.30 -7.43
N THR A 399 11.18 -2.35 -7.60
CA THR A 399 11.59 -3.73 -7.37
C THR A 399 12.78 -4.13 -8.27
N TRP A 400 12.72 -3.80 -9.56
CA TRP A 400 13.80 -4.09 -10.49
C TRP A 400 15.12 -3.40 -10.10
N HIS A 401 15.08 -2.09 -9.77
CA HIS A 401 16.26 -1.35 -9.33
C HIS A 401 16.82 -1.92 -8.03
N SER A 402 15.95 -2.15 -7.04
CA SER A 402 16.37 -2.68 -5.76
C SER A 402 17.07 -4.03 -5.91
N CYS A 403 16.44 -4.98 -6.59
CA CYS A 403 17.00 -6.33 -6.78
C CYS A 403 18.26 -6.37 -7.66
N LYS A 404 18.40 -5.39 -8.56
CA LYS A 404 19.60 -5.29 -9.41
C LYS A 404 20.82 -4.78 -8.64
N TYR A 405 20.64 -3.90 -7.69
CA TYR A 405 21.73 -3.17 -7.03
C TYR A 405 21.97 -3.56 -5.58
N GLN A 406 21.02 -4.26 -4.95
CA GLN A 406 21.16 -4.76 -3.59
C GLN A 406 21.46 -6.26 -3.56
N PRO A 407 22.24 -6.73 -2.57
CA PRO A 407 22.32 -8.15 -2.25
C PRO A 407 20.95 -8.66 -1.76
N VAL A 408 20.72 -9.96 -1.84
CA VAL A 408 19.42 -10.62 -1.56
C VAL A 408 18.83 -10.19 -0.22
N ASN A 409 19.65 -10.14 0.82
CA ASN A 409 19.24 -9.82 2.19
C ASN A 409 18.77 -8.37 2.40
N THR A 410 19.04 -7.47 1.46
CA THR A 410 18.60 -6.06 1.52
C THR A 410 17.82 -5.62 0.28
N ALA A 411 17.50 -6.53 -0.63
CA ALA A 411 16.80 -6.21 -1.87
C ALA A 411 15.32 -5.84 -1.68
N GLU A 412 14.65 -6.37 -0.66
CA GLU A 412 13.28 -6.00 -0.34
C GLU A 412 13.24 -4.65 0.38
N TYR A 413 12.32 -3.78 -0.02
CA TYR A 413 12.05 -2.52 0.68
C TYR A 413 10.81 -2.63 1.56
N VAL A 414 10.74 -1.79 2.60
CA VAL A 414 9.61 -1.79 3.53
C VAL A 414 8.39 -1.08 2.94
N ILE A 415 7.21 -1.45 3.42
CA ILE A 415 5.92 -0.91 2.96
C ILE A 415 5.84 0.62 3.03
N PHE A 416 6.53 1.26 3.97
CA PHE A 416 6.56 2.72 4.12
C PHE A 416 7.01 3.47 2.86
N VAL A 417 7.88 2.86 2.04
CA VAL A 417 8.37 3.46 0.79
C VAL A 417 7.80 2.79 -0.47
N ALA A 418 6.97 1.77 -0.31
CA ALA A 418 6.46 1.00 -1.45
C ALA A 418 5.70 1.88 -2.46
N GLU A 419 4.84 2.78 -1.97
CA GLU A 419 4.01 3.63 -2.80
C GLU A 419 4.72 4.90 -3.32
N VAL A 420 5.96 5.14 -2.92
CA VAL A 420 6.68 6.35 -3.33
C VAL A 420 6.98 6.34 -4.83
N ALA A 421 7.42 5.19 -5.36
CA ALA A 421 7.78 5.07 -6.76
C ALA A 421 6.56 5.04 -7.69
N SER A 422 5.52 4.29 -7.31
CA SER A 422 4.26 4.21 -8.04
C SER A 422 3.58 5.57 -8.13
N THR A 423 3.43 6.25 -7.02
CA THR A 423 2.83 7.59 -6.96
C THR A 423 3.70 8.66 -7.65
N CYS A 424 5.04 8.57 -7.56
CA CYS A 424 5.92 9.49 -8.30
C CYS A 424 5.70 9.38 -9.81
N ASN A 425 5.58 8.17 -10.34
CA ASN A 425 5.25 7.95 -11.74
C ASN A 425 3.90 8.55 -12.13
N GLU A 426 2.86 8.37 -11.29
CA GLU A 426 1.55 8.99 -11.54
C GLU A 426 1.61 10.52 -11.58
N ILE A 427 2.37 11.13 -10.66
CA ILE A 427 2.53 12.59 -10.61
C ILE A 427 3.27 13.10 -11.85
N LEU A 428 4.33 12.40 -12.28
CA LEU A 428 5.05 12.73 -13.51
C LEU A 428 4.14 12.60 -14.75
N LEU A 429 3.31 11.55 -14.82
CA LEU A 429 2.28 11.39 -15.84
C LEU A 429 1.27 12.55 -15.80
N MET A 430 0.73 12.87 -14.64
CA MET A 430 -0.21 13.98 -14.47
C MET A 430 0.39 15.31 -14.96
N ARG A 431 1.62 15.62 -14.56
CA ARG A 431 2.33 16.84 -14.97
C ARG A 431 2.59 16.87 -16.48
N HIS A 432 2.90 15.71 -17.07
CA HIS A 432 3.07 15.58 -18.51
C HIS A 432 1.76 15.85 -19.27
N LEU A 433 0.64 15.24 -18.83
CA LEU A 433 -0.67 15.45 -19.43
C LEU A 433 -1.12 16.91 -19.33
N LEU A 434 -0.98 17.51 -18.15
CA LEU A 434 -1.26 18.94 -17.94
C LEU A 434 -0.39 19.85 -18.81
N GLY A 435 0.85 19.46 -19.08
CA GLY A 435 1.75 20.19 -19.99
C GLY A 435 1.40 20.07 -21.47
N LYS A 436 0.63 19.06 -21.85
CA LYS A 436 0.25 18.77 -23.26
C LYS A 436 -1.14 19.22 -23.64
N THR A 437 -2.03 19.47 -22.70
CA THR A 437 -3.42 19.84 -23.01
C THR A 437 -3.66 21.32 -22.87
N ASP A 438 -4.14 21.93 -23.96
CA ASP A 438 -4.66 23.32 -24.00
C ASP A 438 -6.20 23.33 -23.94
N ASP A 439 -6.85 22.19 -24.05
CA ASP A 439 -8.32 22.09 -23.92
C ASP A 439 -8.75 22.35 -22.47
N ARG A 440 -9.58 23.37 -22.30
CA ARG A 440 -10.02 23.85 -20.99
C ARG A 440 -10.79 22.78 -20.19
N LYS A 441 -11.60 21.95 -20.86
CA LYS A 441 -12.40 20.91 -20.21
C LYS A 441 -11.52 19.74 -19.78
N GLN A 442 -10.66 19.28 -20.68
CA GLN A 442 -9.73 18.19 -20.38
C GLN A 442 -8.77 18.60 -19.27
N ARG A 443 -8.28 19.84 -19.27
CA ARG A 443 -7.42 20.37 -18.22
C ARG A 443 -8.13 20.43 -16.88
N ALA A 444 -9.37 20.93 -16.86
CA ALA A 444 -10.18 20.95 -15.63
C ALA A 444 -10.45 19.53 -15.09
N TYR A 445 -10.71 18.57 -15.96
CA TYR A 445 -10.88 17.15 -15.59
C TYR A 445 -9.62 16.57 -14.94
N LEU A 446 -8.45 16.74 -15.55
CA LEU A 446 -7.17 16.29 -15.00
C LEU A 446 -6.86 16.92 -13.64
N ILE A 447 -7.09 18.24 -13.50
CA ILE A 447 -6.88 18.92 -12.23
C ILE A 447 -7.85 18.40 -11.16
N ASN A 448 -9.11 18.20 -11.51
CA ASN A 448 -10.08 17.62 -10.57
C ASN A 448 -9.68 16.22 -10.12
N HIS A 449 -9.25 15.38 -11.04
CA HIS A 449 -8.72 14.03 -10.70
C HIS A 449 -7.56 14.14 -9.70
N PHE A 450 -6.63 15.04 -9.93
CA PHE A 450 -5.49 15.24 -9.03
C PHE A 450 -5.90 15.78 -7.65
N LEU A 451 -6.84 16.73 -7.61
CA LEU A 451 -7.40 17.25 -6.34
C LEU A 451 -8.12 16.16 -5.54
N ASP A 452 -8.83 15.24 -6.22
CA ASP A 452 -9.48 14.10 -5.58
C ASP A 452 -8.45 13.11 -4.99
N GLN A 453 -7.29 12.92 -5.63
CA GLN A 453 -6.17 12.15 -5.06
C GLN A 453 -5.64 12.81 -3.78
N PHE A 454 -5.42 14.13 -3.75
CA PHE A 454 -5.02 14.86 -2.53
C PHE A 454 -6.05 14.70 -1.41
N LYS A 455 -7.33 14.89 -1.72
CA LYS A 455 -8.43 14.72 -0.75
C LYS A 455 -8.45 13.30 -0.19
N GLY A 456 -8.38 12.28 -1.06
CA GLY A 456 -8.54 10.87 -0.70
C GLY A 456 -7.30 10.28 -0.02
N THR A 457 -6.11 10.64 -0.51
CA THR A 457 -4.85 9.98 -0.12
C THR A 457 -4.08 10.78 0.94
N LEU A 458 -4.17 12.09 0.94
CA LEU A 458 -3.46 12.90 1.93
C LEU A 458 -4.38 13.34 3.08
N TYR A 459 -5.43 14.13 2.82
CA TYR A 459 -6.29 14.62 3.90
C TYR A 459 -7.07 13.52 4.62
N ARG A 460 -7.77 12.69 3.85
CA ARG A 460 -8.62 11.63 4.43
C ARG A 460 -7.79 10.58 5.17
N GLN A 461 -6.67 10.14 4.63
CA GLN A 461 -5.82 9.15 5.30
C GLN A 461 -5.14 9.72 6.54
N THR A 462 -4.81 11.02 6.55
CA THR A 462 -4.31 11.68 7.77
C THR A 462 -5.41 11.79 8.83
N MET A 463 -6.64 12.09 8.46
CA MET A 463 -7.79 12.07 9.38
C MET A 463 -7.98 10.68 10.01
N PHE A 464 -7.84 9.63 9.22
CA PHE A 464 -7.90 8.25 9.73
C PHE A 464 -6.73 7.93 10.64
N ALA A 465 -5.52 8.35 10.28
CA ALA A 465 -4.35 8.18 11.14
C ALA A 465 -4.52 8.92 12.48
N GLU A 466 -5.03 10.13 12.47
CA GLU A 466 -5.32 10.85 13.71
C GLU A 466 -6.39 10.16 14.55
N PHE A 467 -7.41 9.57 13.92
CA PHE A 467 -8.40 8.77 14.63
C PHE A 467 -7.78 7.50 15.27
N GLU A 468 -6.90 6.79 14.54
CA GLU A 468 -6.14 5.66 15.09
C GLU A 468 -5.30 6.07 16.30
N LEU A 469 -4.59 7.21 16.20
CA LEU A 469 -3.80 7.74 17.30
C LEU A 469 -4.66 8.05 18.53
N GLN A 470 -5.86 8.59 18.34
CA GLN A 470 -6.80 8.86 19.44
C GLN A 470 -7.31 7.57 20.07
N MET A 471 -7.61 6.54 19.28
CA MET A 471 -8.00 5.22 19.79
C MET A 471 -6.88 4.55 20.58
N GLY A 472 -5.64 4.61 20.08
CA GLY A 472 -4.47 4.10 20.79
C GLY A 472 -4.27 4.77 22.15
N LYS A 473 -4.34 6.09 22.20
CA LYS A 473 -4.23 6.86 23.46
C LYS A 473 -5.35 6.51 24.46
N MET A 474 -6.59 6.29 23.99
CA MET A 474 -7.68 5.84 24.86
C MET A 474 -7.37 4.46 25.44
N ALA A 475 -6.97 3.50 24.61
CA ALA A 475 -6.63 2.16 25.08
C ALA A 475 -5.45 2.18 26.08
N GLU A 476 -4.44 3.00 25.83
CA GLU A 476 -3.27 3.19 26.71
C GLU A 476 -3.64 3.81 28.06
N SER A 477 -4.59 4.77 28.09
CA SER A 477 -5.11 5.35 29.33
C SER A 477 -6.09 4.46 30.08
N GLY A 478 -6.52 3.34 29.48
CA GLY A 478 -7.52 2.43 30.06
C GLY A 478 -8.96 2.87 29.79
N GLU A 479 -9.19 3.85 28.93
CA GLU A 479 -10.53 4.23 28.49
C GLU A 479 -11.07 3.17 27.53
N ALA A 480 -12.37 2.86 27.66
CA ALA A 480 -13.04 1.93 26.76
C ALA A 480 -13.40 2.62 25.43
N LEU A 481 -13.15 1.95 24.31
CA LEU A 481 -13.54 2.39 22.96
C LEU A 481 -15.04 2.10 22.75
N THR A 482 -15.90 2.87 23.43
CA THR A 482 -17.35 2.74 23.30
C THR A 482 -17.86 3.37 22.01
N THR A 483 -19.00 2.94 21.53
CA THR A 483 -19.66 3.52 20.34
C THR A 483 -19.78 5.04 20.43
N ASP A 484 -20.24 5.56 21.57
CA ASP A 484 -20.45 7.00 21.72
C ASP A 484 -19.14 7.78 21.72
N ALA A 485 -18.08 7.25 22.36
CA ALA A 485 -16.77 7.88 22.36
C ALA A 485 -16.12 7.88 20.97
N LEU A 486 -16.20 6.74 20.25
CA LEU A 486 -15.68 6.61 18.89
C LEU A 486 -16.42 7.55 17.92
N SER A 487 -17.76 7.54 17.95
CA SER A 487 -18.56 8.37 17.06
C SER A 487 -18.38 9.87 17.32
N ALA A 488 -18.28 10.27 18.60
CA ALA A 488 -18.04 11.68 18.95
C ALA A 488 -16.66 12.16 18.44
N LYS A 489 -15.60 11.35 18.62
CA LYS A 489 -14.25 11.66 18.12
C LYS A 489 -14.22 11.71 16.60
N TYR A 490 -14.83 10.72 15.94
CA TYR A 490 -14.85 10.68 14.47
C TYR A 490 -15.59 11.88 13.87
N LEU A 491 -16.76 12.23 14.42
CA LEU A 491 -17.52 13.42 13.99
C LEU A 491 -16.75 14.72 14.21
N ALA A 492 -16.03 14.84 15.35
CA ALA A 492 -15.19 16.00 15.62
C ALA A 492 -14.05 16.14 14.60
N LEU A 493 -13.38 15.04 14.24
CA LEU A 493 -12.36 15.02 13.18
C LEU A 493 -12.96 15.35 11.81
N ASN A 494 -14.12 14.78 11.46
CA ASN A 494 -14.78 15.09 10.21
C ASN A 494 -15.06 16.58 10.09
N LYS A 495 -15.64 17.21 11.14
CA LYS A 495 -15.87 18.67 11.16
C LYS A 495 -14.57 19.47 11.06
N LEU A 496 -13.51 19.04 11.75
CA LEU A 496 -12.22 19.71 11.68
C LEU A 496 -11.63 19.69 10.26
N TYR A 497 -11.64 18.52 9.61
CA TYR A 497 -10.98 18.35 8.30
C TYR A 497 -11.77 18.95 7.14
N PHE A 498 -13.11 18.97 7.21
CA PHE A 498 -13.96 19.49 6.11
C PHE A 498 -14.43 20.93 6.33
N GLY A 499 -14.35 21.47 7.55
CA GLY A 499 -14.74 22.83 7.88
C GLY A 499 -16.26 23.09 7.87
N ASP A 500 -16.64 24.32 8.10
CA ASP A 500 -18.04 24.71 8.32
C ASP A 500 -18.90 24.72 7.04
N THR A 501 -18.30 24.78 5.86
CA THR A 501 -19.01 24.75 4.57
C THR A 501 -19.61 23.37 4.29
N MET A 502 -18.96 22.30 4.79
CA MET A 502 -19.47 20.93 4.71
C MET A 502 -20.42 20.67 5.89
N ILE A 503 -21.62 20.23 5.59
CA ILE A 503 -22.50 19.68 6.63
C ILE A 503 -22.03 18.26 6.94
N SER A 504 -21.42 18.10 8.12
CA SER A 504 -21.07 16.78 8.66
C SER A 504 -22.35 16.15 9.23
N ASP A 505 -23.08 15.46 8.37
CA ASP A 505 -24.31 14.74 8.74
C ASP A 505 -24.05 13.80 9.92
N ASP A 506 -25.04 13.61 10.79
CA ASP A 506 -24.87 12.75 11.99
C ASP A 506 -24.47 11.32 11.64
N GLU A 507 -24.89 10.82 10.48
CA GLU A 507 -24.56 9.51 9.98
C GLU A 507 -23.06 9.29 9.77
N ILE A 508 -22.30 10.35 9.37
CA ILE A 508 -20.85 10.25 9.15
C ILE A 508 -20.09 9.90 10.43
N ALA A 509 -20.68 10.16 11.60
CA ALA A 509 -20.11 9.74 12.87
C ALA A 509 -19.85 8.22 12.97
N LEU A 510 -20.50 7.44 12.12
CA LEU A 510 -20.38 5.99 12.05
C LEU A 510 -19.42 5.50 10.94
N GLU A 511 -18.75 6.39 10.21
CA GLU A 511 -17.87 5.96 9.10
C GLU A 511 -16.74 5.02 9.54
N TRP A 512 -16.26 5.13 10.77
CA TRP A 512 -15.26 4.24 11.33
C TRP A 512 -15.67 2.75 11.30
N THR A 513 -16.97 2.44 11.22
CA THR A 513 -17.48 1.07 11.17
C THR A 513 -17.17 0.35 9.85
N ARG A 514 -16.85 1.09 8.79
CA ARG A 514 -16.59 0.54 7.44
C ARG A 514 -15.11 0.56 7.02
N ILE A 515 -14.21 0.98 7.89
CA ILE A 515 -12.79 1.14 7.54
C ILE A 515 -11.99 -0.06 8.04
N PRO A 516 -11.67 -1.05 7.18
CA PRO A 516 -10.94 -2.25 7.61
C PRO A 516 -9.52 -1.92 8.07
N HIS A 517 -8.95 -0.83 7.58
CA HIS A 517 -7.60 -0.41 7.91
C HIS A 517 -7.37 -0.13 9.40
N PHE A 518 -8.41 0.16 10.18
CA PHE A 518 -8.29 0.33 11.63
C PHE A 518 -7.94 -0.96 12.38
N TYR A 519 -7.94 -2.10 11.67
CA TYR A 519 -7.44 -3.39 12.15
C TYR A 519 -5.99 -3.68 11.71
N TYR A 520 -5.34 -2.76 10.96
CA TYR A 520 -3.99 -2.95 10.38
C TYR A 520 -2.90 -2.15 11.11
N ASN A 521 -3.11 -1.84 12.37
CA ASN A 521 -2.05 -1.39 13.29
C ASN A 521 -1.32 -0.13 12.82
N TYR A 522 -2.02 0.99 12.71
CA TYR A 522 -1.46 2.28 12.25
C TYR A 522 -0.91 2.24 10.80
N TYR A 523 -1.62 1.57 9.93
CA TYR A 523 -1.18 1.41 8.54
C TYR A 523 -1.41 2.66 7.66
N VAL A 524 -2.56 3.35 7.85
CA VAL A 524 -3.08 4.32 6.84
C VAL A 524 -2.23 5.57 6.65
N PHE A 525 -1.44 5.99 7.64
CA PHE A 525 -0.58 7.16 7.52
C PHE A 525 0.43 7.02 6.37
N GLN A 526 0.80 5.80 6.01
CA GLN A 526 1.76 5.49 4.95
C GLN A 526 1.28 5.96 3.57
N TYR A 527 -0.03 5.96 3.32
CA TYR A 527 -0.60 6.53 2.11
C TYR A 527 -0.28 8.04 2.00
N ALA A 528 -0.53 8.78 3.08
CA ALA A 528 -0.31 10.23 3.12
C ALA A 528 1.18 10.60 3.06
N THR A 529 2.03 9.87 3.78
CA THR A 529 3.48 10.10 3.77
C THR A 529 4.11 9.75 2.41
N SER A 530 3.73 8.61 1.82
CA SER A 530 4.23 8.21 0.50
C SER A 530 3.78 9.18 -0.59
N PHE A 531 2.51 9.61 -0.56
CA PHE A 531 2.00 10.62 -1.50
C PHE A 531 2.75 11.95 -1.37
N SER A 532 2.95 12.43 -0.15
CA SER A 532 3.71 13.68 0.10
C SER A 532 5.15 13.58 -0.37
N ALA A 533 5.81 12.45 -0.08
CA ALA A 533 7.17 12.19 -0.54
C ALA A 533 7.24 12.15 -2.07
N ALA A 534 6.30 11.46 -2.73
CA ALA A 534 6.24 11.35 -4.18
C ALA A 534 6.02 12.71 -4.86
N VAL A 535 5.15 13.58 -4.32
CA VAL A 535 4.97 14.96 -4.82
C VAL A 535 6.26 15.76 -4.70
N ALA A 536 6.92 15.71 -3.54
CA ALA A 536 8.18 16.42 -3.32
C ALA A 536 9.28 15.92 -4.27
N ILE A 537 9.37 14.61 -4.49
CA ILE A 537 10.30 13.97 -5.41
C ILE A 537 10.04 14.41 -6.86
N ALA A 538 8.80 14.28 -7.33
CA ALA A 538 8.44 14.65 -8.70
C ALA A 538 8.67 16.15 -8.96
N ASN A 539 8.32 17.03 -8.03
CA ASN A 539 8.60 18.46 -8.14
C ASN A 539 10.11 18.74 -8.17
N ARG A 540 10.90 18.01 -7.38
CA ARG A 540 12.35 18.13 -7.39
C ARG A 540 12.95 17.67 -8.73
N ILE A 541 12.48 16.53 -9.27
CA ILE A 541 12.91 16.01 -10.58
C ILE A 541 12.61 17.03 -11.68
N LEU A 542 11.41 17.61 -11.71
CA LEU A 542 11.01 18.58 -12.73
C LEU A 542 11.76 19.91 -12.63
N ARG A 543 12.18 20.32 -11.42
CA ARG A 543 12.91 21.56 -11.17
C ARG A 543 14.42 21.43 -11.38
N GLU A 544 15.03 20.33 -10.89
CA GLU A 544 16.48 20.15 -10.79
C GLU A 544 17.07 19.25 -11.89
N GLY A 545 16.20 18.52 -12.61
CA GLY A 545 16.60 17.67 -13.75
C GLY A 545 17.50 16.51 -13.34
N GLU A 546 18.58 16.29 -14.11
CA GLU A 546 19.44 15.11 -14.02
C GLU A 546 20.00 14.83 -12.61
N SER A 547 20.30 15.88 -11.83
CA SER A 547 20.79 15.71 -10.46
C SER A 547 19.78 14.99 -9.57
N ALA A 548 18.51 15.46 -9.59
CA ALA A 548 17.45 14.85 -8.81
C ALA A 548 17.08 13.44 -9.32
N VAL A 549 17.13 13.22 -10.63
CA VAL A 549 16.92 11.90 -11.24
C VAL A 549 17.97 10.89 -10.74
N LYS A 550 19.23 11.31 -10.64
CA LYS A 550 20.30 10.46 -10.11
C LYS A 550 20.03 10.06 -8.64
N ASP A 551 19.64 11.04 -7.82
CA ASP A 551 19.30 10.78 -6.42
C ASP A 551 18.08 9.86 -6.31
N TYR A 552 17.06 10.06 -7.16
CA TYR A 552 15.88 9.19 -7.21
C TYR A 552 16.22 7.74 -7.58
N LYS A 553 17.05 7.53 -8.61
CA LYS A 553 17.49 6.18 -8.98
C LYS A 553 18.32 5.51 -7.87
N LYS A 554 19.10 6.30 -7.11
CA LYS A 554 19.80 5.81 -5.93
C LYS A 554 18.83 5.37 -4.85
N PHE A 555 17.73 6.12 -4.64
CA PHE A 555 16.66 5.74 -3.73
C PHE A 555 16.00 4.41 -4.18
N LEU A 556 15.59 4.30 -5.46
CA LEU A 556 15.01 3.06 -6.01
C LEU A 556 15.93 1.85 -5.85
N SER A 557 17.24 2.08 -5.89
CA SER A 557 18.27 1.04 -5.74
C SER A 557 18.61 0.74 -4.28
N GLY A 558 17.93 1.35 -3.31
CA GLY A 558 18.29 1.30 -1.90
C GLY A 558 17.81 0.06 -1.14
N GLY A 559 16.70 -0.55 -1.56
CA GLY A 559 16.07 -1.66 -0.85
C GLY A 559 15.82 -1.34 0.62
N CYS A 560 16.29 -2.20 1.53
CA CYS A 560 16.33 -1.93 2.97
C CYS A 560 17.77 -1.76 3.51
N SER A 561 18.72 -1.29 2.67
CA SER A 561 20.11 -1.06 3.07
C SER A 561 20.29 0.00 4.16
N LYS A 562 19.28 0.86 4.35
CA LYS A 562 19.15 1.86 5.41
C LYS A 562 17.72 1.88 5.94
N GLU A 563 17.49 2.64 7.00
CA GLU A 563 16.14 2.99 7.44
C GLU A 563 15.39 3.72 6.30
N PRO A 564 14.08 3.50 6.11
CA PRO A 564 13.34 4.07 4.99
C PRO A 564 13.35 5.60 4.97
N VAL A 565 13.29 6.24 6.14
CA VAL A 565 13.37 7.71 6.25
C VAL A 565 14.74 8.26 5.87
N GLU A 566 15.82 7.48 6.10
CA GLU A 566 17.17 7.85 5.69
C GLU A 566 17.37 7.74 4.17
N LEU A 567 16.77 6.73 3.54
CA LEU A 567 16.78 6.60 2.08
C LEU A 567 16.09 7.79 1.40
N LEU A 568 14.95 8.24 1.95
CA LEU A 568 14.24 9.43 1.47
C LEU A 568 15.04 10.71 1.75
N ARG A 569 15.67 10.83 2.92
CA ARG A 569 16.53 11.97 3.24
C ARG A 569 17.74 12.07 2.32
N ASP A 570 18.36 10.96 1.97
CA ASP A 570 19.51 10.93 1.06
C ASP A 570 19.16 11.48 -0.34
N MET A 571 17.91 11.36 -0.74
CA MET A 571 17.41 11.99 -1.96
C MET A 571 16.81 13.39 -1.76
N GLY A 572 16.96 13.99 -0.56
CA GLY A 572 16.54 15.35 -0.26
C GLY A 572 15.10 15.50 0.25
N VAL A 573 14.44 14.40 0.64
CA VAL A 573 13.07 14.40 1.19
C VAL A 573 13.10 13.86 2.62
N ASP A 574 13.16 14.74 3.62
CA ASP A 574 13.20 14.33 5.04
C ASP A 574 11.79 14.32 5.64
N MET A 575 11.19 13.12 5.73
CA MET A 575 9.84 12.92 6.28
C MET A 575 9.73 13.15 7.79
N ARG A 576 10.84 13.34 8.52
CA ARG A 576 10.83 13.76 9.93
C ARG A 576 10.55 15.26 10.09
N THR A 577 10.44 15.99 9.00
CA THR A 577 10.06 17.41 8.97
C THR A 577 8.71 17.60 8.28
N PRO A 578 7.99 18.70 8.55
CA PRO A 578 6.73 18.99 7.88
C PRO A 578 6.90 19.42 6.41
N ALA A 579 8.14 19.65 5.94
CA ALA A 579 8.40 20.26 4.63
C ALA A 579 7.79 19.46 3.45
N PRO A 580 7.97 18.12 3.32
CA PRO A 580 7.41 17.39 2.18
C PRO A 580 5.87 17.45 2.13
N VAL A 581 5.22 17.41 3.30
CA VAL A 581 3.76 17.51 3.41
C VAL A 581 3.30 18.93 3.02
N ASN A 582 3.99 19.96 3.51
CA ASN A 582 3.68 21.36 3.18
C ASN A 582 3.87 21.64 1.68
N ASP A 583 4.92 21.09 1.06
CA ASP A 583 5.17 21.23 -0.38
C ASP A 583 4.05 20.58 -1.20
N ALA A 584 3.61 19.37 -0.80
CA ALA A 584 2.47 18.71 -1.43
C ALA A 584 1.18 19.53 -1.30
N LEU A 585 0.89 20.04 -0.10
CA LEU A 585 -0.30 20.84 0.15
C LEU A 585 -0.24 22.24 -0.47
N SER A 586 0.96 22.78 -0.75
CA SER A 586 1.10 24.00 -1.55
C SER A 586 0.66 23.77 -2.99
N LEU A 587 1.08 22.66 -3.61
CA LEU A 587 0.59 22.28 -4.93
C LEU A 587 -0.94 22.09 -4.95
N PHE A 588 -1.51 21.47 -3.92
CA PHE A 588 -2.96 21.36 -3.79
C PHE A 588 -3.66 22.74 -3.85
N GLY A 589 -3.13 23.73 -3.14
CA GLY A 589 -3.62 25.10 -3.16
C GLY A 589 -3.54 25.73 -4.56
N GLU A 590 -2.43 25.56 -5.28
CA GLU A 590 -2.23 26.05 -6.64
C GLU A 590 -3.24 25.41 -7.62
N LEU A 591 -3.47 24.12 -7.51
CA LEU A 591 -4.44 23.41 -8.35
C LEU A 591 -5.88 23.87 -8.11
N ILE A 592 -6.26 24.21 -6.87
CA ILE A 592 -7.57 24.79 -6.54
C ILE A 592 -7.74 26.14 -7.24
N ASP A 593 -6.71 27.01 -7.19
CA ASP A 593 -6.74 28.32 -7.84
C ASP A 593 -6.88 28.18 -9.37
N GLU A 594 -6.12 27.24 -9.95
CA GLU A 594 -6.20 26.97 -11.38
C GLU A 594 -7.58 26.42 -11.80
N LEU A 595 -8.11 25.43 -11.06
CA LEU A 595 -9.46 24.89 -11.35
C LEU A 595 -10.54 25.96 -11.22
N SER A 596 -10.46 26.82 -10.19
CA SER A 596 -11.38 27.92 -10.01
C SER A 596 -11.34 28.90 -11.19
N ALA A 597 -10.17 29.22 -11.73
CA ALA A 597 -10.00 30.07 -12.91
C ALA A 597 -10.53 29.41 -14.21
N LEU A 598 -10.42 28.09 -14.31
CA LEU A 598 -10.95 27.33 -15.46
C LEU A 598 -12.47 27.23 -15.46
N LEU A 599 -13.12 27.14 -14.31
CA LEU A 599 -14.56 26.90 -14.19
C LEU A 599 -15.36 28.16 -13.83
N GLY A 600 -14.67 29.18 -13.35
CA GLY A 600 -15.23 30.45 -12.89
C GLY A 600 -15.58 31.42 -13.83
#